data_dd11dc26aebbc76bc1425ca96f73b890
#
_entry.id   dd11dc26aebbc76bc1425ca96f73b890
#
_cell.length_a   1.000
_cell.length_b   1.000
_cell.length_c   1.000
_cell.angle_alpha   90.00
_cell.angle_beta   90.00
_cell.angle_gamma   90.00
#
_symmetry.space_group_name_H-M   'P 1'
#
loop_
_entity.id
_entity.type
_entity.pdbx_description
1 polymer ?
#
loop_
_entity_poly.entity_id
_entity_poly.type
_entity_poly.pdbx_seq_one_letter_code
_entity_poly.pdbx_strand_id
1 'polypeptide(L)'
;MNRVREALHATEIHRAGITGRGITAAVLDTGISRHPDYSERIVAFRDFVNGKPSCYDDASHGTHVAGILGGSGKSSGGKYCGIAPGCRIVSGKVLDSFGAGEVENLIRAIEWVIEQRDVYRIRILNISAGTTRTGEDRQARELLRCVERAWDGGLVVIVAAGNLGPDPESITIPGNCRKVITVGAFDHYSGCGPTSECICKPELVAPGTRIISCYSGFRRGVYYTRKSGTSMAAPAVAGAVALLLEQEPELTNVEVKMRLKEAAVDTGMPKNCQGWGMPDLRRLLLWHADGKRYI
;
A
#
# COMPACT_ATOMS: atom_id res chain seq x y z
N MET A 1 -1.25 12.33 -8.14
CA MET A 1 -1.97 12.28 -6.83
C MET A 1 -3.32 12.99 -6.81
N ASN A 2 -3.52 14.13 -7.50
CA ASN A 2 -4.83 14.83 -7.46
C ASN A 2 -6.01 13.89 -7.70
N ARG A 3 -5.99 13.16 -8.83
CA ARG A 3 -7.06 12.19 -9.18
C ARG A 3 -7.29 11.11 -8.12
N VAL A 4 -6.22 10.65 -7.44
CA VAL A 4 -6.35 9.65 -6.37
C VAL A 4 -7.03 10.26 -5.16
N ARG A 5 -6.60 11.46 -4.73
CA ARG A 5 -7.22 12.18 -3.60
C ARG A 5 -8.68 12.56 -3.88
N GLU A 6 -9.00 12.98 -5.09
CA GLU A 6 -10.36 13.27 -5.52
C GLU A 6 -11.24 12.02 -5.50
N ALA A 7 -10.76 10.93 -6.10
CA ALA A 7 -11.49 9.67 -6.15
C ALA A 7 -11.78 9.07 -4.78
N LEU A 8 -10.84 9.20 -3.84
CA LEU A 8 -10.98 8.70 -2.46
C LEU A 8 -11.56 9.74 -1.49
N HIS A 9 -11.84 10.98 -1.94
CA HIS A 9 -12.28 12.12 -1.10
C HIS A 9 -11.29 12.53 0.00
N ALA A 10 -9.98 12.26 -0.18
CA ALA A 10 -8.95 12.55 0.83
C ALA A 10 -8.75 14.06 1.09
N THR A 11 -9.09 14.92 0.15
CA THR A 11 -8.93 16.39 0.31
C THR A 11 -9.80 16.94 1.43
N GLU A 12 -11.01 16.43 1.61
CA GLU A 12 -11.93 16.84 2.67
C GLU A 12 -11.39 16.40 4.04
N ILE A 13 -10.84 15.19 4.10
CA ILE A 13 -10.25 14.61 5.30
C ILE A 13 -9.00 15.40 5.74
N HIS A 14 -8.16 15.81 4.78
CA HIS A 14 -7.00 16.66 5.08
C HIS A 14 -7.41 18.04 5.62
N ARG A 15 -8.53 18.62 5.13
CA ARG A 15 -9.07 19.89 5.66
C ARG A 15 -9.55 19.75 7.11
N ALA A 16 -10.02 18.57 7.49
CA ALA A 16 -10.36 18.24 8.88
C ALA A 16 -9.13 17.99 9.79
N GLY A 17 -7.90 18.10 9.23
CA GLY A 17 -6.65 17.94 9.98
C GLY A 17 -6.16 16.49 10.12
N ILE A 18 -6.86 15.50 9.54
CA ILE A 18 -6.51 14.09 9.60
C ILE A 18 -5.52 13.79 8.48
N THR A 19 -4.32 13.35 8.83
CA THR A 19 -3.17 13.23 7.91
C THR A 19 -2.38 11.95 8.03
N GLY A 20 -2.78 11.00 8.90
CA GLY A 20 -2.05 9.78 9.25
C GLY A 20 -0.96 10.03 10.30
N ARG A 21 -1.06 11.13 11.07
CA ARG A 21 -0.09 11.49 12.11
C ARG A 21 -0.07 10.42 13.21
N GLY A 22 1.14 10.08 13.68
CA GLY A 22 1.32 9.07 14.72
C GLY A 22 1.36 7.62 14.19
N ILE A 23 0.91 7.38 12.96
CA ILE A 23 0.91 6.07 12.34
C ILE A 23 2.21 5.83 11.56
N THR A 24 2.71 4.60 11.64
CA THR A 24 3.88 4.15 10.87
C THR A 24 3.47 3.05 9.90
N ALA A 25 3.81 3.22 8.64
CA ALA A 25 3.64 2.22 7.58
C ALA A 25 5.00 1.71 7.09
N ALA A 26 5.14 0.40 6.98
CA ALA A 26 6.26 -0.23 6.31
C ALA A 26 5.95 -0.40 4.82
N VAL A 27 6.93 -0.10 3.97
CA VAL A 27 6.86 -0.25 2.51
C VAL A 27 7.98 -1.17 2.06
N LEU A 28 7.63 -2.33 1.49
CA LEU A 28 8.57 -3.27 0.91
C LEU A 28 8.54 -3.14 -0.62
N ASP A 29 9.66 -2.64 -1.19
CA ASP A 29 9.73 -2.24 -2.60
C ASP A 29 11.19 -2.14 -3.09
N THR A 30 11.48 -1.32 -4.10
CA THR A 30 12.83 -1.06 -4.65
C THR A 30 13.72 -0.18 -3.76
N GLY A 31 13.25 0.19 -2.58
CA GLY A 31 13.90 1.12 -1.66
C GLY A 31 13.18 2.47 -1.56
N ILE A 32 13.86 3.46 -1.01
CA ILE A 32 13.32 4.82 -0.82
C ILE A 32 14.42 5.86 -0.92
N SER A 33 14.21 6.90 -1.73
CA SER A 33 15.07 8.08 -1.73
C SER A 33 14.59 9.11 -0.70
N ARG A 34 15.50 9.90 -0.14
CA ARG A 34 15.18 10.99 0.80
C ARG A 34 14.52 12.18 0.11
N HIS A 35 13.36 11.94 -0.49
CA HIS A 35 12.59 12.98 -1.17
C HIS A 35 12.08 14.04 -0.17
N PRO A 36 12.11 15.35 -0.51
CA PRO A 36 11.70 16.45 0.40
C PRO A 36 10.28 16.31 0.97
N ASP A 37 9.39 15.60 0.27
CA ASP A 37 8.01 15.43 0.70
C ASP A 37 7.84 14.51 1.94
N TYR A 38 8.86 13.70 2.28
CA TYR A 38 8.75 12.78 3.41
C TYR A 38 10.10 12.43 4.08
N SER A 39 11.22 13.02 3.68
CA SER A 39 12.55 12.65 4.16
C SER A 39 12.68 12.64 5.69
N GLU A 40 12.02 13.56 6.37
CA GLU A 40 12.04 13.68 7.86
C GLU A 40 11.17 12.63 8.55
N ARG A 41 10.31 11.93 7.79
CA ARG A 41 9.38 10.90 8.29
C ARG A 41 9.81 9.47 7.96
N ILE A 42 10.98 9.29 7.33
CA ILE A 42 11.61 7.97 7.19
C ILE A 42 12.26 7.64 8.52
N VAL A 43 11.69 6.67 9.25
CA VAL A 43 12.15 6.31 10.61
C VAL A 43 13.09 5.09 10.63
N ALA A 44 13.03 4.23 9.60
CA ALA A 44 13.96 3.12 9.41
C ALA A 44 14.08 2.74 7.93
N PHE A 45 15.24 2.17 7.59
CA PHE A 45 15.53 1.62 6.26
C PHE A 45 16.40 0.37 6.41
N ARG A 46 16.11 -0.66 5.62
CA ARG A 46 16.97 -1.83 5.46
C ARG A 46 17.00 -2.31 4.02
N ASP A 47 18.21 -2.60 3.53
CA ASP A 47 18.45 -3.13 2.19
C ASP A 47 18.72 -4.63 2.27
N PHE A 48 17.78 -5.44 1.72
CA PHE A 48 17.87 -6.89 1.68
C PHE A 48 18.52 -7.41 0.39
N VAL A 49 18.78 -6.52 -0.56
CA VAL A 49 19.36 -6.86 -1.88
C VAL A 49 20.87 -6.70 -1.85
N ASN A 50 21.38 -5.52 -1.46
CA ASN A 50 22.80 -5.20 -1.51
C ASN A 50 23.42 -4.92 -0.13
N GLY A 51 22.62 -4.89 0.95
CA GLY A 51 23.09 -4.64 2.30
C GLY A 51 23.57 -3.19 2.58
N LYS A 52 23.22 -2.22 1.74
CA LYS A 52 23.64 -0.82 1.92
C LYS A 52 22.91 -0.17 3.10
N PRO A 53 23.61 0.57 3.99
CA PRO A 53 23.00 1.14 5.19
C PRO A 53 22.17 2.41 4.93
N SER A 54 22.41 3.11 3.83
CA SER A 54 21.76 4.39 3.54
C SER A 54 20.56 4.24 2.63
N CYS A 55 19.51 5.05 2.87
CA CYS A 55 18.34 5.09 2.00
C CYS A 55 18.71 5.44 0.56
N TYR A 56 18.30 4.61 -0.37
CA TYR A 56 18.39 4.84 -1.81
C TYR A 56 17.28 4.07 -2.54
N ASP A 57 17.04 4.49 -3.78
CA ASP A 57 16.11 3.83 -4.70
C ASP A 57 16.61 4.05 -6.12
N ASP A 58 17.15 3.01 -6.71
CA ASP A 58 17.75 3.01 -8.04
C ASP A 58 16.76 2.69 -9.17
N ALA A 59 15.54 2.24 -8.83
CA ALA A 59 14.43 2.00 -9.75
C ALA A 59 13.31 3.06 -9.69
N SER A 60 13.32 3.88 -8.63
CA SER A 60 12.30 4.92 -8.38
C SER A 60 10.87 4.40 -8.18
N HIS A 61 10.67 3.09 -8.00
CA HIS A 61 9.35 2.54 -7.79
C HIS A 61 8.91 2.69 -6.33
N GLY A 62 9.73 2.31 -5.37
CA GLY A 62 9.43 2.45 -3.94
C GLY A 62 9.31 3.90 -3.49
N THR A 63 10.14 4.81 -4.05
CA THR A 63 10.01 6.26 -3.84
C THR A 63 8.64 6.77 -4.30
N HIS A 64 8.15 6.28 -5.43
CA HIS A 64 6.85 6.63 -5.97
C HIS A 64 5.71 6.10 -5.09
N VAL A 65 5.80 4.83 -4.66
CA VAL A 65 4.86 4.17 -3.73
C VAL A 65 4.80 4.92 -2.40
N ALA A 66 5.94 5.23 -1.80
CA ALA A 66 6.03 6.02 -0.56
C ALA A 66 5.39 7.41 -0.70
N GLY A 67 5.53 8.05 -1.87
CA GLY A 67 4.92 9.33 -2.17
C GLY A 67 3.39 9.26 -2.28
N ILE A 68 2.83 8.16 -2.81
CA ILE A 68 1.38 7.93 -2.85
C ILE A 68 0.83 7.76 -1.44
N LEU A 69 1.48 6.95 -0.61
CA LEU A 69 1.11 6.71 0.76
C LEU A 69 1.21 8.01 1.58
N GLY A 70 2.39 8.63 1.62
CA GLY A 70 2.70 9.62 2.63
C GLY A 70 3.43 10.89 2.15
N GLY A 71 3.49 11.19 0.86
CA GLY A 71 4.09 12.44 0.36
C GLY A 71 3.32 13.66 0.83
N SER A 72 4.01 14.68 1.38
CA SER A 72 3.37 15.95 1.79
C SER A 72 2.99 16.86 0.62
N GLY A 73 3.53 16.59 -0.58
CA GLY A 73 3.39 17.47 -1.73
C GLY A 73 4.16 18.78 -1.63
N LYS A 74 5.06 18.93 -0.63
CA LYS A 74 5.83 20.15 -0.38
C LYS A 74 6.51 20.69 -1.64
N SER A 75 7.13 19.79 -2.43
CA SER A 75 7.83 20.15 -3.67
C SER A 75 6.90 20.57 -4.82
N SER A 76 5.57 20.48 -4.63
CA SER A 76 4.55 20.86 -5.62
C SER A 76 3.50 21.84 -5.08
N GLY A 77 3.79 22.53 -3.96
CA GLY A 77 2.80 23.40 -3.32
C GLY A 77 1.52 22.67 -2.91
N GLY A 78 1.62 21.40 -2.51
CA GLY A 78 0.50 20.55 -2.10
C GLY A 78 -0.22 19.82 -3.25
N LYS A 79 0.10 20.14 -4.52
CA LYS A 79 -0.58 19.56 -5.69
C LYS A 79 -0.51 18.04 -5.72
N TYR A 80 0.64 17.45 -5.45
CA TYR A 80 0.87 16.00 -5.49
C TYR A 80 0.98 15.38 -4.09
N CYS A 81 0.28 15.92 -3.11
CA CYS A 81 0.17 15.37 -1.77
C CYS A 81 -0.38 13.93 -1.80
N GLY A 82 0.21 13.03 -1.02
CA GLY A 82 -0.23 11.65 -0.82
C GLY A 82 -1.52 11.54 0.00
N ILE A 83 -1.93 10.32 0.33
CA ILE A 83 -3.17 10.07 1.07
C ILE A 83 -2.99 10.33 2.56
N ALA A 84 -1.87 9.92 3.16
CA ALA A 84 -1.55 10.11 4.58
C ALA A 84 -0.26 10.93 4.77
N PRO A 85 -0.27 12.25 4.47
CA PRO A 85 0.94 13.08 4.42
C PRO A 85 1.65 13.27 5.77
N GLY A 86 1.05 12.86 6.88
CA GLY A 86 1.64 12.86 8.23
C GLY A 86 2.19 11.51 8.66
N CYS A 87 1.98 10.44 7.89
CA CYS A 87 2.40 9.09 8.22
C CYS A 87 3.93 8.94 8.22
N ARG A 88 4.49 8.18 9.19
CA ARG A 88 5.90 7.78 9.23
C ARG A 88 6.13 6.57 8.35
N ILE A 89 7.32 6.45 7.79
CA ILE A 89 7.66 5.41 6.82
C ILE A 89 8.85 4.60 7.32
N VAL A 90 8.68 3.27 7.33
CA VAL A 90 9.75 2.28 7.39
C VAL A 90 9.90 1.72 5.98
N SER A 91 11.10 1.60 5.45
CA SER A 91 11.31 1.09 4.10
C SER A 91 12.26 -0.10 4.09
N GLY A 92 11.82 -1.19 3.45
CA GLY A 92 12.65 -2.35 3.11
C GLY A 92 12.88 -2.41 1.60
N LYS A 93 14.15 -2.38 1.17
CA LYS A 93 14.48 -2.64 -0.24
C LYS A 93 14.57 -4.14 -0.45
N VAL A 94 13.62 -4.69 -1.21
CA VAL A 94 13.50 -6.12 -1.56
C VAL A 94 13.62 -6.38 -3.06
N LEU A 95 13.56 -5.33 -3.87
CA LEU A 95 13.68 -5.35 -5.32
C LEU A 95 14.91 -4.56 -5.76
N ASP A 96 15.56 -5.02 -6.83
CA ASP A 96 16.74 -4.40 -7.44
C ASP A 96 16.40 -3.16 -8.31
N SER A 97 17.36 -2.69 -9.09
CA SER A 97 17.20 -1.55 -10.00
C SER A 97 16.29 -1.82 -11.21
N PHE A 98 16.00 -3.08 -11.50
CA PHE A 98 15.08 -3.51 -12.57
C PHE A 98 13.67 -3.81 -12.05
N GLY A 99 13.47 -3.72 -10.72
CA GLY A 99 12.21 -4.09 -10.07
C GLY A 99 12.05 -5.60 -9.91
N ALA A 100 13.11 -6.38 -10.09
CA ALA A 100 13.17 -7.81 -9.82
C ALA A 100 13.69 -8.08 -8.41
N GLY A 101 13.34 -9.24 -7.83
CA GLY A 101 13.81 -9.61 -6.51
C GLY A 101 13.57 -11.08 -6.19
N GLU A 102 14.38 -11.61 -5.28
CA GLU A 102 14.22 -12.95 -4.76
C GLU A 102 13.11 -13.01 -3.70
N VAL A 103 12.32 -14.06 -3.74
CA VAL A 103 11.24 -14.29 -2.75
C VAL A 103 11.80 -14.33 -1.33
N GLU A 104 13.01 -14.85 -1.15
CA GLU A 104 13.73 -14.91 0.12
C GLU A 104 13.96 -13.51 0.72
N ASN A 105 14.35 -12.54 -0.10
CA ASN A 105 14.55 -11.16 0.36
C ASN A 105 13.23 -10.54 0.85
N LEU A 106 12.11 -10.85 0.20
CA LEU A 106 10.80 -10.41 0.64
C LEU A 106 10.39 -11.07 1.97
N ILE A 107 10.62 -12.37 2.13
CA ILE A 107 10.36 -13.10 3.38
C ILE A 107 11.17 -12.49 4.53
N ARG A 108 12.49 -12.33 4.36
CA ARG A 108 13.38 -11.73 5.36
C ARG A 108 12.96 -10.29 5.73
N ALA A 109 12.46 -9.54 4.75
CA ALA A 109 11.98 -8.18 4.98
C ALA A 109 10.66 -8.15 5.78
N ILE A 110 9.73 -9.07 5.51
CA ILE A 110 8.50 -9.19 6.28
C ILE A 110 8.81 -9.59 7.73
N GLU A 111 9.71 -10.55 7.94
CA GLU A 111 10.17 -10.95 9.27
C GLU A 111 10.81 -9.78 10.03
N TRP A 112 11.68 -9.03 9.38
CA TRP A 112 12.23 -7.81 9.96
C TRP A 112 11.16 -6.78 10.34
N VAL A 113 10.13 -6.59 9.51
CA VAL A 113 9.02 -5.67 9.85
C VAL A 113 8.26 -6.18 11.08
N ILE A 114 8.02 -7.50 11.20
CA ILE A 114 7.38 -8.10 12.38
C ILE A 114 8.23 -7.85 13.64
N GLU A 115 9.55 -8.10 13.59
CA GLU A 115 10.49 -7.87 14.68
C GLU A 115 10.56 -6.39 15.11
N GLN A 116 10.49 -5.48 14.13
CA GLN A 116 10.59 -4.04 14.37
C GLN A 116 9.23 -3.37 14.65
N ARG A 117 8.15 -4.14 14.65
CA ARG A 117 6.78 -3.64 14.82
C ARG A 117 6.62 -2.72 16.02
N ASP A 118 7.04 -3.16 17.18
CA ASP A 118 6.86 -2.42 18.43
C ASP A 118 7.87 -1.26 18.57
N VAL A 119 9.09 -1.43 18.07
CA VAL A 119 10.15 -0.41 18.09
C VAL A 119 9.71 0.85 17.32
N TYR A 120 9.18 0.67 16.11
CA TYR A 120 8.75 1.78 15.26
C TYR A 120 7.23 2.00 15.28
N ARG A 121 6.48 1.24 16.09
CA ARG A 121 5.01 1.27 16.16
C ARG A 121 4.38 1.08 14.77
N ILE A 122 4.86 0.07 14.04
CA ILE A 122 4.37 -0.22 12.69
C ILE A 122 2.96 -0.82 12.81
N ARG A 123 2.00 -0.23 12.11
CA ARG A 123 0.62 -0.71 12.05
C ARG A 123 0.25 -1.25 10.67
N ILE A 124 0.94 -0.83 9.63
CA ILE A 124 0.61 -1.11 8.23
C ILE A 124 1.84 -1.68 7.54
N LEU A 125 1.63 -2.75 6.77
CA LEU A 125 2.64 -3.32 5.88
C LEU A 125 2.11 -3.27 4.44
N ASN A 126 2.71 -2.42 3.60
CA ASN A 126 2.41 -2.32 2.17
C ASN A 126 3.44 -3.10 1.35
N ILE A 127 2.97 -4.07 0.59
CA ILE A 127 3.78 -4.89 -0.32
C ILE A 127 3.34 -4.60 -1.75
N SER A 128 4.15 -3.86 -2.50
CA SER A 128 3.92 -3.56 -3.92
C SER A 128 4.78 -4.43 -4.83
N ALA A 129 5.10 -5.63 -4.37
CA ALA A 129 5.86 -6.68 -5.05
C ALA A 129 5.08 -8.00 -5.02
N GLY A 130 5.24 -8.81 -6.05
CA GLY A 130 4.61 -10.12 -6.12
C GLY A 130 5.36 -11.07 -7.04
N THR A 131 5.06 -12.36 -6.92
CA THR A 131 5.61 -13.40 -7.77
C THR A 131 4.51 -14.15 -8.51
N THR A 132 4.84 -14.63 -9.70
CA THR A 132 3.98 -15.49 -10.53
C THR A 132 4.20 -16.97 -10.24
N ARG A 133 5.05 -17.31 -9.24
CA ARG A 133 5.25 -18.71 -8.83
C ARG A 133 3.91 -19.30 -8.39
N THR A 134 3.71 -20.59 -8.63
CA THR A 134 2.49 -21.28 -8.23
C THR A 134 2.49 -21.56 -6.72
N GLY A 135 1.31 -21.75 -6.12
CA GLY A 135 1.20 -22.13 -4.70
C GLY A 135 1.81 -23.50 -4.35
N GLU A 136 2.21 -24.31 -5.34
CA GLU A 136 2.95 -25.55 -5.15
C GLU A 136 4.45 -25.33 -4.89
N ASP A 137 4.98 -24.17 -5.29
CA ASP A 137 6.37 -23.80 -5.03
C ASP A 137 6.62 -23.61 -3.51
N ARG A 138 7.71 -24.19 -3.01
CA ARG A 138 8.07 -24.14 -1.59
C ARG A 138 8.23 -22.69 -1.10
N GLN A 139 8.92 -21.87 -1.87
CA GLN A 139 9.16 -20.45 -1.50
C GLN A 139 7.86 -19.64 -1.53
N ALA A 140 6.95 -19.92 -2.48
CA ALA A 140 5.65 -19.30 -2.53
C ALA A 140 4.80 -19.62 -1.28
N ARG A 141 4.79 -20.91 -0.86
CA ARG A 141 4.10 -21.30 0.40
C ARG A 141 4.71 -20.65 1.64
N GLU A 142 6.04 -20.52 1.66
CA GLU A 142 6.72 -19.86 2.78
C GLU A 142 6.40 -18.38 2.85
N LEU A 143 6.35 -17.69 1.70
CA LEU A 143 5.91 -16.28 1.60
C LEU A 143 4.47 -16.11 2.09
N LEU A 144 3.55 -16.99 1.69
CA LEU A 144 2.15 -16.96 2.18
C LEU A 144 2.09 -17.12 3.70
N ARG A 145 2.82 -18.07 4.28
CA ARG A 145 2.89 -18.22 5.73
C ARG A 145 3.48 -16.98 6.42
N CYS A 146 4.45 -16.32 5.78
CA CYS A 146 5.10 -15.15 6.34
C CYS A 146 4.13 -13.94 6.38
N VAL A 147 3.36 -13.69 5.32
CA VAL A 147 2.34 -12.63 5.34
C VAL A 147 1.18 -12.94 6.29
N GLU A 148 0.84 -14.23 6.46
CA GLU A 148 -0.14 -14.65 7.49
C GLU A 148 0.36 -14.37 8.89
N ARG A 149 1.63 -14.67 9.20
CA ARG A 149 2.23 -14.33 10.51
C ARG A 149 2.24 -12.82 10.76
N ALA A 150 2.53 -12.01 9.73
CA ALA A 150 2.44 -10.56 9.84
C ALA A 150 1.03 -10.09 10.18
N TRP A 151 0.02 -10.68 9.52
CA TRP A 151 -1.39 -10.41 9.82
C TRP A 151 -1.78 -10.87 11.23
N ASP A 152 -1.45 -12.10 11.61
CA ASP A 152 -1.75 -12.66 12.93
C ASP A 152 -1.03 -11.89 14.06
N GLY A 153 0.10 -11.27 13.74
CA GLY A 153 0.81 -10.34 14.59
C GLY A 153 0.16 -8.94 14.71
N GLY A 154 -1.02 -8.72 14.09
CA GLY A 154 -1.79 -7.49 14.20
C GLY A 154 -1.44 -6.40 13.18
N LEU A 155 -0.56 -6.67 12.21
CA LEU A 155 -0.29 -5.73 11.12
C LEU A 155 -1.46 -5.73 10.10
N VAL A 156 -1.85 -4.55 9.63
CA VAL A 156 -2.72 -4.44 8.45
C VAL A 156 -1.85 -4.65 7.21
N VAL A 157 -1.93 -5.84 6.63
CA VAL A 157 -1.12 -6.22 5.46
C VAL A 157 -1.89 -5.90 4.18
N ILE A 158 -1.32 -5.02 3.35
CA ILE A 158 -1.90 -4.54 2.09
C ILE A 158 -0.97 -4.96 0.96
N VAL A 159 -1.51 -5.64 -0.05
CA VAL A 159 -0.75 -6.24 -1.15
C VAL A 159 -1.33 -5.81 -2.49
N ALA A 160 -0.48 -5.49 -3.45
CA ALA A 160 -0.90 -5.26 -4.83
C ALA A 160 -1.41 -6.57 -5.47
N ALA A 161 -2.50 -6.48 -6.25
CA ALA A 161 -3.11 -7.63 -6.92
C ALA A 161 -2.21 -8.26 -8.02
N GLY A 162 -1.26 -7.50 -8.54
CA GLY A 162 -0.47 -7.87 -9.72
C GLY A 162 -1.07 -7.29 -11.00
N ASN A 163 -0.29 -7.37 -12.08
CA ASN A 163 -0.61 -6.72 -13.36
C ASN A 163 -0.74 -7.74 -14.50
N LEU A 164 -1.29 -8.92 -14.20
CA LEU A 164 -1.47 -10.03 -15.15
C LEU A 164 -2.93 -10.22 -15.59
N GLY A 165 -3.83 -9.30 -15.20
CA GLY A 165 -5.23 -9.34 -15.58
C GLY A 165 -5.47 -9.07 -17.07
N PRO A 166 -6.74 -9.15 -17.51
CA PRO A 166 -7.95 -9.23 -16.68
C PRO A 166 -8.47 -10.67 -16.43
N ASP A 167 -7.75 -11.69 -16.87
CA ASP A 167 -8.20 -13.07 -16.78
C ASP A 167 -8.38 -13.52 -15.32
N PRO A 168 -9.29 -14.47 -15.03
CA PRO A 168 -9.38 -15.13 -13.74
C PRO A 168 -8.04 -15.73 -13.30
N GLU A 169 -7.84 -15.89 -11.99
CA GLU A 169 -6.62 -16.45 -11.39
C GLU A 169 -5.33 -15.65 -11.66
N SER A 170 -5.45 -14.39 -12.09
CA SER A 170 -4.31 -13.53 -12.38
C SER A 170 -3.79 -12.75 -11.16
N ILE A 171 -4.31 -13.02 -9.97
CA ILE A 171 -3.78 -12.45 -8.70
C ILE A 171 -2.41 -13.06 -8.41
N THR A 172 -1.40 -12.21 -8.24
CA THR A 172 -0.05 -12.67 -7.89
C THR A 172 0.10 -12.98 -6.39
N ILE A 173 1.05 -13.86 -6.04
CA ILE A 173 1.41 -14.15 -4.65
C ILE A 173 2.28 -12.99 -4.12
N PRO A 174 2.00 -12.44 -2.89
CA PRO A 174 1.12 -12.97 -1.86
C PRO A 174 -0.31 -12.37 -1.85
N GLY A 175 -0.75 -11.68 -2.91
CA GLY A 175 -2.08 -11.10 -3.01
C GLY A 175 -3.21 -12.13 -2.96
N ASN A 176 -2.97 -13.39 -3.32
CA ASN A 176 -3.93 -14.48 -3.20
C ASN A 176 -4.17 -14.95 -1.75
N CYS A 177 -3.36 -14.51 -0.78
CA CYS A 177 -3.55 -14.87 0.62
C CYS A 177 -4.92 -14.39 1.14
N ARG A 178 -5.68 -15.29 1.77
CA ARG A 178 -7.04 -15.03 2.26
C ARG A 178 -7.11 -13.92 3.30
N LYS A 179 -6.11 -13.83 4.18
CA LYS A 179 -6.11 -12.90 5.32
C LYS A 179 -5.85 -11.46 4.90
N VAL A 180 -4.92 -11.22 3.99
CA VAL A 180 -4.46 -9.87 3.62
C VAL A 180 -5.50 -9.05 2.84
N ILE A 181 -5.28 -7.76 2.74
CA ILE A 181 -6.08 -6.85 1.91
C ILE A 181 -5.36 -6.71 0.57
N THR A 182 -5.93 -7.30 -0.47
CA THR A 182 -5.39 -7.24 -1.84
C THR A 182 -6.07 -6.11 -2.59
N VAL A 183 -5.27 -5.28 -3.27
CA VAL A 183 -5.73 -4.07 -3.95
C VAL A 183 -5.45 -4.15 -5.43
N GLY A 184 -6.51 -4.09 -6.24
CA GLY A 184 -6.48 -3.97 -7.69
C GLY A 184 -6.50 -2.51 -8.17
N ALA A 185 -6.40 -2.33 -9.47
CA ALA A 185 -6.53 -1.03 -10.15
C ALA A 185 -7.73 -1.03 -11.11
N PHE A 186 -8.19 0.16 -11.53
CA PHE A 186 -9.32 0.32 -12.47
C PHE A 186 -8.94 0.08 -13.94
N ASP A 187 -8.07 -0.87 -14.22
CA ASP A 187 -7.61 -1.10 -15.59
C ASP A 187 -7.49 -2.59 -15.90
N HIS A 188 -7.53 -2.91 -17.18
CA HIS A 188 -7.50 -4.28 -17.71
C HIS A 188 -6.27 -5.08 -17.31
N TYR A 189 -5.17 -4.45 -16.94
CA TYR A 189 -3.99 -5.17 -16.46
C TYR A 189 -4.11 -5.64 -15.01
N SER A 190 -5.09 -5.11 -14.24
CA SER A 190 -5.23 -5.49 -12.83
C SER A 190 -5.55 -6.97 -12.67
N GLY A 191 -4.83 -7.63 -11.78
CA GLY A 191 -5.14 -9.02 -11.42
C GLY A 191 -6.57 -9.16 -10.92
N CYS A 192 -7.26 -10.20 -11.39
CA CYS A 192 -8.63 -10.56 -11.05
C CYS A 192 -8.69 -11.98 -10.49
N GLY A 193 -9.63 -12.20 -9.57
CA GLY A 193 -9.97 -13.52 -9.05
C GLY A 193 -11.01 -14.25 -9.91
N PRO A 194 -11.60 -15.35 -9.39
CA PRO A 194 -11.26 -15.95 -8.10
C PRO A 194 -9.83 -16.49 -8.10
N THR A 195 -9.25 -16.73 -6.94
CA THR A 195 -8.00 -17.48 -6.82
C THR A 195 -8.25 -18.97 -7.10
N SER A 196 -7.19 -19.76 -7.26
CA SER A 196 -7.27 -21.24 -7.40
C SER A 196 -8.01 -21.91 -6.22
N GLU A 197 -8.08 -21.27 -5.06
CA GLU A 197 -8.86 -21.72 -3.90
C GLU A 197 -10.30 -21.16 -3.90
N CYS A 198 -10.80 -20.64 -5.02
CA CYS A 198 -12.12 -20.03 -5.17
C CYS A 198 -12.37 -18.82 -4.24
N ILE A 199 -11.33 -18.11 -3.83
CA ILE A 199 -11.44 -16.90 -3.01
C ILE A 199 -11.64 -15.69 -3.93
N CYS A 200 -12.66 -14.87 -3.65
CA CYS A 200 -12.86 -13.61 -4.35
C CYS A 200 -11.75 -12.61 -3.97
N LYS A 201 -10.95 -12.21 -4.93
CA LYS A 201 -9.88 -11.21 -4.86
C LYS A 201 -9.94 -10.31 -6.11
N PRO A 202 -9.44 -9.07 -6.06
CA PRO A 202 -8.94 -8.35 -4.88
C PRO A 202 -10.07 -8.02 -3.88
N GLU A 203 -9.75 -7.57 -2.65
CA GLU A 203 -10.74 -7.02 -1.72
C GLU A 203 -11.26 -5.66 -2.18
N LEU A 204 -10.36 -4.82 -2.70
CA LEU A 204 -10.62 -3.43 -3.07
C LEU A 204 -9.91 -3.07 -4.37
N VAL A 205 -10.37 -1.99 -4.98
CA VAL A 205 -9.67 -1.31 -6.06
C VAL A 205 -9.43 0.15 -5.72
N ALA A 206 -8.38 0.74 -6.31
CA ALA A 206 -8.09 2.17 -6.23
C ALA A 206 -7.47 2.65 -7.55
N PRO A 207 -7.38 3.99 -7.79
CA PRO A 207 -6.73 4.49 -9.00
C PRO A 207 -5.26 4.05 -9.06
N GLY A 208 -4.88 3.32 -10.12
CA GLY A 208 -3.53 2.78 -10.33
C GLY A 208 -2.86 3.25 -11.60
N THR A 209 -3.59 3.90 -12.53
CA THR A 209 -3.09 4.25 -13.86
C THR A 209 -2.68 5.71 -13.98
N ARG A 210 -1.49 5.94 -14.54
CA ARG A 210 -0.91 7.27 -14.81
C ARG A 210 -0.88 8.15 -13.56
N ILE A 211 -0.52 7.56 -12.42
CA ILE A 211 -0.42 8.25 -11.13
C ILE A 211 0.88 9.04 -11.07
N ILE A 212 0.79 10.33 -10.74
CA ILE A 212 1.95 11.21 -10.55
C ILE A 212 2.30 11.20 -9.06
N SER A 213 3.54 10.84 -8.72
CA SER A 213 4.05 10.80 -7.35
C SER A 213 5.56 11.04 -7.32
N CYS A 214 6.17 11.00 -6.13
CA CYS A 214 7.58 11.28 -5.88
C CYS A 214 8.51 10.49 -6.79
N TYR A 215 9.63 11.11 -7.17
CA TYR A 215 10.64 10.54 -8.05
C TYR A 215 12.03 10.57 -7.39
N SER A 216 12.80 9.49 -7.52
CA SER A 216 14.16 9.40 -6.95
C SER A 216 15.15 10.38 -7.60
N GLY A 217 14.86 10.86 -8.81
CA GLY A 217 15.65 11.85 -9.55
C GLY A 217 15.48 13.31 -9.10
N PHE A 218 14.86 13.58 -7.95
CA PHE A 218 14.56 14.94 -7.46
C PHE A 218 15.79 15.83 -7.34
N ARG A 219 16.99 15.28 -7.11
CA ARG A 219 18.27 16.01 -7.07
C ARG A 219 18.65 16.65 -8.42
N ARG A 220 18.01 16.22 -9.51
CA ARG A 220 18.15 16.78 -10.86
C ARG A 220 17.04 17.79 -11.19
N GLY A 221 16.28 18.26 -10.17
CA GLY A 221 15.18 19.20 -10.34
C GLY A 221 13.85 18.57 -10.77
N VAL A 222 13.78 17.25 -10.96
CA VAL A 222 12.55 16.54 -11.33
C VAL A 222 12.02 15.80 -10.10
N TYR A 223 11.05 16.40 -9.42
CA TYR A 223 10.54 15.87 -8.14
C TYR A 223 9.49 14.76 -8.30
N TYR A 224 8.79 14.71 -9.41
CA TYR A 224 7.67 13.79 -9.61
C TYR A 224 7.75 13.08 -10.95
N THR A 225 7.24 11.87 -10.99
CA THR A 225 7.12 11.06 -12.20
C THR A 225 5.77 10.36 -12.25
N ARG A 226 5.43 9.80 -13.41
CA ARG A 226 4.17 9.09 -13.64
C ARG A 226 4.44 7.60 -13.79
N LYS A 227 3.69 6.80 -13.03
CA LYS A 227 3.73 5.33 -13.14
C LYS A 227 2.30 4.75 -13.18
N SER A 228 2.17 3.50 -13.64
CA SER A 228 0.92 2.73 -13.64
C SER A 228 1.18 1.34 -13.07
N GLY A 229 0.17 0.77 -12.42
CA GLY A 229 0.21 -0.56 -11.82
C GLY A 229 -0.66 -0.65 -10.58
N THR A 230 -1.00 -1.85 -10.16
CA THR A 230 -1.64 -2.12 -8.87
C THR A 230 -0.75 -1.70 -7.70
N SER A 231 0.57 -1.64 -7.92
CA SER A 231 1.56 -1.05 -7.01
C SER A 231 1.30 0.43 -6.68
N MET A 232 0.51 1.15 -7.49
CA MET A 232 0.09 2.54 -7.22
C MET A 232 -1.24 2.59 -6.48
N ALA A 233 -2.08 1.58 -6.65
CA ALA A 233 -3.37 1.46 -5.96
C ALA A 233 -3.20 1.03 -4.49
N ALA A 234 -2.35 0.04 -4.22
CA ALA A 234 -2.12 -0.48 -2.86
C ALA A 234 -1.70 0.60 -1.85
N PRO A 235 -0.69 1.46 -2.12
CA PRO A 235 -0.30 2.50 -1.17
C PRO A 235 -1.38 3.59 -0.96
N ALA A 236 -2.31 3.77 -1.90
CA ALA A 236 -3.45 4.67 -1.68
C ALA A 236 -4.41 4.10 -0.61
N VAL A 237 -4.66 2.79 -0.63
CA VAL A 237 -5.43 2.10 0.42
C VAL A 237 -4.64 2.06 1.73
N ALA A 238 -3.31 1.85 1.69
CA ALA A 238 -2.47 1.93 2.89
C ALA A 238 -2.52 3.31 3.55
N GLY A 239 -2.55 4.38 2.75
CA GLY A 239 -2.78 5.73 3.23
C GLY A 239 -4.17 5.90 3.86
N ALA A 240 -5.22 5.35 3.24
CA ALA A 240 -6.58 5.36 3.79
C ALA A 240 -6.64 4.69 5.19
N VAL A 241 -5.97 3.56 5.34
CA VAL A 241 -5.83 2.87 6.63
C VAL A 241 -5.06 3.72 7.65
N ALA A 242 -4.02 4.44 7.23
CA ALA A 242 -3.27 5.32 8.13
C ALA A 242 -4.14 6.48 8.65
N LEU A 243 -5.03 7.03 7.82
CA LEU A 243 -5.99 8.06 8.25
C LEU A 243 -7.00 7.50 9.26
N LEU A 244 -7.52 6.28 9.00
CA LEU A 244 -8.45 5.60 9.92
C LEU A 244 -7.80 5.33 11.28
N LEU A 245 -6.59 4.79 11.30
CA LEU A 245 -5.87 4.47 12.53
C LEU A 245 -5.40 5.72 13.30
N GLU A 246 -5.25 6.89 12.66
CA GLU A 246 -5.04 8.15 13.38
C GLU A 246 -6.25 8.52 14.24
N GLN A 247 -7.46 8.25 13.76
CA GLN A 247 -8.70 8.53 14.50
C GLN A 247 -9.06 7.43 15.50
N GLU A 248 -8.86 6.19 15.11
CA GLU A 248 -9.23 5.00 15.89
C GLU A 248 -8.00 4.08 16.05
N PRO A 249 -7.03 4.45 16.90
CA PRO A 249 -5.74 3.74 17.00
C PRO A 249 -5.85 2.32 17.55
N GLU A 250 -6.92 2.02 18.28
CA GLU A 250 -7.14 0.71 18.92
C GLU A 250 -7.75 -0.33 17.96
N LEU A 251 -8.20 0.06 16.75
CA LEU A 251 -8.75 -0.90 15.80
C LEU A 251 -7.76 -2.01 15.49
N THR A 252 -8.24 -3.23 15.55
CA THR A 252 -7.50 -4.40 15.06
C THR A 252 -7.44 -4.41 13.54
N ASN A 253 -6.51 -5.18 12.97
CA ASN A 253 -6.41 -5.36 11.53
C ASN A 253 -7.68 -5.96 10.89
N VAL A 254 -8.38 -6.82 11.64
CA VAL A 254 -9.67 -7.41 11.22
C VAL A 254 -10.76 -6.33 11.16
N GLU A 255 -10.88 -5.49 12.19
CA GLU A 255 -11.83 -4.38 12.21
C GLU A 255 -11.53 -3.36 11.11
N VAL A 256 -10.25 -3.02 10.89
CA VAL A 256 -9.84 -2.18 9.74
C VAL A 256 -10.30 -2.78 8.41
N LYS A 257 -10.12 -4.10 8.22
CA LYS A 257 -10.57 -4.79 6.99
C LYS A 257 -12.09 -4.74 6.84
N MET A 258 -12.84 -4.88 7.92
CA MET A 258 -14.30 -4.75 7.90
C MET A 258 -14.77 -3.33 7.64
N ARG A 259 -14.14 -2.32 8.25
CA ARG A 259 -14.43 -0.90 8.01
C ARG A 259 -14.18 -0.50 6.55
N LEU A 260 -13.10 -1.00 5.94
CA LEU A 260 -12.83 -0.80 4.50
C LEU A 260 -13.92 -1.43 3.62
N LYS A 261 -14.42 -2.61 3.98
CA LYS A 261 -15.53 -3.26 3.27
C LYS A 261 -16.81 -2.43 3.34
N GLU A 262 -17.18 -1.94 4.52
CA GLU A 262 -18.38 -1.14 4.75
C GLU A 262 -18.32 0.23 4.05
N ALA A 263 -17.13 0.81 3.97
CA ALA A 263 -16.90 2.10 3.33
C ALA A 263 -16.72 2.02 1.81
N ALA A 264 -16.60 0.81 1.25
CA ALA A 264 -16.37 0.63 -0.18
C ALA A 264 -17.62 0.97 -1.00
N VAL A 265 -17.39 1.59 -2.16
CA VAL A 265 -18.41 1.94 -3.16
C VAL A 265 -18.22 1.08 -4.38
N ASP A 266 -19.29 0.48 -4.87
CA ASP A 266 -19.28 -0.31 -6.10
C ASP A 266 -18.86 0.57 -7.28
N THR A 267 -17.93 0.08 -8.09
CA THR A 267 -17.38 0.81 -9.24
C THR A 267 -18.00 0.37 -10.57
N GLY A 268 -18.89 -0.62 -10.54
CA GLY A 268 -19.49 -1.22 -11.73
C GLY A 268 -18.62 -2.27 -12.44
N MET A 269 -17.42 -2.55 -11.94
CA MET A 269 -16.57 -3.62 -12.45
C MET A 269 -17.09 -5.00 -11.99
N PRO A 270 -16.70 -6.11 -12.67
CA PRO A 270 -16.99 -7.46 -12.18
C PRO A 270 -16.50 -7.68 -10.73
N LYS A 271 -17.27 -8.37 -9.92
CA LYS A 271 -16.95 -8.57 -8.49
C LYS A 271 -15.60 -9.24 -8.26
N ASN A 272 -15.19 -10.14 -9.12
CA ASN A 272 -13.87 -10.79 -9.06
C ASN A 272 -12.70 -9.87 -9.48
N CYS A 273 -12.98 -8.66 -9.98
CA CYS A 273 -11.95 -7.68 -10.35
C CYS A 273 -11.96 -6.45 -9.44
N GLN A 274 -13.11 -6.12 -8.79
CA GLN A 274 -13.19 -4.99 -7.86
C GLN A 274 -13.32 -5.39 -6.38
N GLY A 275 -13.73 -6.63 -6.09
CA GLY A 275 -14.06 -7.06 -4.73
C GLY A 275 -15.23 -6.26 -4.16
N TRP A 276 -15.00 -5.57 -3.05
CA TRP A 276 -15.99 -4.69 -2.43
C TRP A 276 -16.18 -3.36 -3.16
N GLY A 277 -15.21 -2.97 -3.98
CA GLY A 277 -15.20 -1.70 -4.69
C GLY A 277 -14.07 -0.77 -4.26
N MET A 278 -14.26 0.54 -4.40
CA MET A 278 -13.29 1.57 -4.03
C MET A 278 -13.62 2.16 -2.66
N PRO A 279 -12.63 2.34 -1.74
CA PRO A 279 -12.88 2.99 -0.46
C PRO A 279 -13.30 4.45 -0.66
N ASP A 280 -14.37 4.87 0.01
CA ASP A 280 -14.73 6.28 0.18
C ASP A 280 -14.29 6.73 1.58
N LEU A 281 -13.33 7.65 1.67
CA LEU A 281 -12.78 8.11 2.94
C LEU A 281 -13.80 8.88 3.79
N ARG A 282 -14.81 9.49 3.22
CA ARG A 282 -15.90 10.11 3.97
C ARG A 282 -16.71 9.07 4.72
N ARG A 283 -17.01 7.92 4.08
CA ARG A 283 -17.68 6.79 4.73
C ARG A 283 -16.77 6.12 5.75
N LEU A 284 -15.49 5.98 5.43
CA LEU A 284 -14.52 5.29 6.29
C LEU A 284 -14.28 6.04 7.62
N LEU A 285 -14.21 7.37 7.57
CA LEU A 285 -13.73 8.21 8.68
C LEU A 285 -14.86 9.00 9.39
N LEU A 286 -16.02 9.16 8.75
CA LEU A 286 -17.12 9.96 9.29
C LEU A 286 -18.28 9.12 9.86
N TRP A 287 -18.10 7.79 9.93
CA TRP A 287 -19.03 6.89 10.58
C TRP A 287 -18.47 6.45 11.93
N HIS A 288 -19.10 6.91 13.02
CA HIS A 288 -18.88 6.30 14.34
C HIS A 288 -19.76 5.06 14.51
N ALA A 289 -19.32 4.13 15.39
CA ALA A 289 -20.02 2.90 15.71
C ALA A 289 -21.45 3.10 16.27
N ASP A 290 -21.81 4.33 16.63
CA ASP A 290 -23.14 4.75 17.10
C ASP A 290 -24.08 5.25 15.99
N GLY A 291 -23.68 5.14 14.73
CA GLY A 291 -24.48 5.53 13.57
C GLY A 291 -24.63 7.06 13.36
N LYS A 292 -23.90 7.88 14.10
CA LYS A 292 -23.92 9.33 13.90
C LYS A 292 -22.89 9.78 12.90
N ARG A 293 -23.33 10.59 11.92
CA ARG A 293 -22.44 11.33 11.01
C ARG A 293 -21.90 12.56 11.75
N TYR A 294 -20.58 12.74 11.74
CA TYR A 294 -20.04 14.08 11.94
C TYR A 294 -20.14 14.84 10.60
N ILE A 295 -20.92 15.91 10.62
CA ILE A 295 -21.00 16.91 9.55
C ILE A 295 -19.88 17.92 9.76
#